data_ec8a0c519eaeac676929c3d60eb2f577
#
_entry.id   ec8a0c519eaeac676929c3d60eb2f577
#
_cell.length_a   1.000
_cell.length_b   1.000
_cell.length_c   1.000
_cell.angle_alpha   90.00
_cell.angle_beta   90.00
_cell.angle_gamma   90.00
#
_symmetry.space_group_name_H-M   'P 1'
#
loop_
_entity.id
_entity.type
_entity.pdbx_description
1 polymer ?
#
loop_
_entity_poly.entity_id
_entity_poly.type
_entity_poly.pdbx_seq_one_letter_code
_entity_poly.pdbx_strand_id
1 'polypeptide(L)'
;MIELRDIHKTFGANHVLRGVDLTVTKGSSLVIIGGSGTGKSVTLKCILGLIKPDQGQIFVDGQNVEDASRDAFLARFGMLFQGAALFDSIPVWQNVAFRLMRGALKRPKDEAREVAIEKLRRVGLKPEVADKFPAELSGGMQKRVGLARAIAADPEIIFFDEPTTGLDPIMSGVINDLIREIVTEMGATALTITHDMTSVRAIADNVAMLHDGVVKWTGPVNDMDTSGDPYVDQFIHGRAEGPIAAVR
;
A
#
# COMPACT_ATOMS: atom_id res chain seq x y z
N MET A 1 1.44 9.75 11.65
CA MET A 1 0.08 9.24 11.93
C MET A 1 -0.85 9.64 10.77
N ILE A 2 -1.71 8.74 10.30
CA ILE A 2 -2.75 9.05 9.31
C ILE A 2 -4.08 8.91 10.01
N GLU A 3 -4.98 9.87 9.84
CA GLU A 3 -6.30 9.87 10.47
C GLU A 3 -7.36 10.26 9.45
N LEU A 4 -8.37 9.41 9.29
CA LEU A 4 -9.56 9.63 8.48
C LEU A 4 -10.73 9.86 9.43
N ARG A 5 -11.49 10.93 9.19
CA ARG A 5 -12.66 11.29 9.99
C ARG A 5 -13.87 11.42 9.09
N ASP A 6 -14.83 10.53 9.27
CA ASP A 6 -16.14 10.52 8.60
C ASP A 6 -16.03 10.66 7.06
N ILE A 7 -15.18 9.83 6.42
CA ILE A 7 -14.92 9.95 5.00
C ILE A 7 -16.05 9.35 4.17
N HIS A 8 -16.67 10.18 3.33
CA HIS A 8 -17.68 9.79 2.36
C HIS A 8 -17.19 10.00 0.92
N LYS A 9 -17.53 9.05 0.03
CA LYS A 9 -17.26 9.18 -1.40
C LYS A 9 -18.30 8.47 -2.24
N THR A 10 -18.88 9.21 -3.20
CA THR A 10 -19.89 8.73 -4.14
C THR A 10 -19.38 8.90 -5.58
N PHE A 11 -19.67 7.95 -6.45
CA PHE A 11 -19.45 8.00 -7.89
C PHE A 11 -20.77 7.73 -8.61
N GLY A 12 -21.37 8.77 -9.18
CA GLY A 12 -22.72 8.69 -9.73
C GLY A 12 -23.74 8.30 -8.65
N ALA A 13 -24.41 7.18 -8.83
CA ALA A 13 -25.36 6.63 -7.84
C ALA A 13 -24.68 5.70 -6.80
N ASN A 14 -23.40 5.38 -6.96
CA ASN A 14 -22.72 4.42 -6.09
C ASN A 14 -22.00 5.15 -4.93
N HIS A 15 -22.52 5.00 -3.72
CA HIS A 15 -21.93 5.51 -2.48
C HIS A 15 -20.88 4.50 -1.98
N VAL A 16 -19.61 4.73 -2.31
CA VAL A 16 -18.51 3.78 -2.09
C VAL A 16 -17.93 3.87 -0.67
N LEU A 17 -17.75 5.08 -0.13
CA LEU A 17 -17.34 5.28 1.27
C LEU A 17 -18.48 5.98 2.01
N ARG A 18 -18.83 5.46 3.20
CA ARG A 18 -20.05 5.80 3.92
C ARG A 18 -19.78 6.16 5.38
N GLY A 19 -18.83 7.06 5.61
CA GLY A 19 -18.35 7.43 6.94
C GLY A 19 -17.23 6.52 7.41
N VAL A 20 -16.08 6.57 6.70
CA VAL A 20 -14.90 5.80 7.09
C VAL A 20 -14.11 6.58 8.13
N ASP A 21 -14.03 6.02 9.34
CA ASP A 21 -13.11 6.42 10.40
C ASP A 21 -11.96 5.41 10.48
N LEU A 22 -10.72 5.90 10.40
CA LEU A 22 -9.54 5.02 10.43
C LEU A 22 -8.33 5.78 10.95
N THR A 23 -7.54 5.14 11.79
CA THR A 23 -6.28 5.69 12.29
C THR A 23 -5.13 4.73 12.01
N VAL A 24 -4.05 5.25 11.40
CA VAL A 24 -2.78 4.53 11.25
C VAL A 24 -1.76 5.17 12.18
N THR A 25 -1.32 4.43 13.18
CA THR A 25 -0.30 4.91 14.13
C THR A 25 1.03 5.10 13.43
N LYS A 26 1.77 6.15 13.78
CA LYS A 26 3.10 6.41 13.21
C LYS A 26 4.04 5.24 13.51
N GLY A 27 4.77 4.79 12.50
CA GLY A 27 5.72 3.68 12.60
C GLY A 27 5.07 2.30 12.71
N SER A 28 3.74 2.18 12.53
CA SER A 28 3.05 0.89 12.52
C SER A 28 2.61 0.50 11.10
N SER A 29 2.34 -0.79 10.93
CA SER A 29 1.77 -1.38 9.72
C SER A 29 0.30 -1.69 9.92
N LEU A 30 -0.59 -0.94 9.24
CA LEU A 30 -2.03 -1.24 9.17
C LEU A 30 -2.35 -1.96 7.87
N VAL A 31 -3.09 -3.05 7.95
CA VAL A 31 -3.61 -3.73 6.76
C VAL A 31 -5.13 -3.57 6.69
N ILE A 32 -5.64 -3.08 5.56
CA ILE A 32 -7.07 -3.02 5.27
C ILE A 32 -7.47 -4.26 4.49
N ILE A 33 -8.35 -5.07 5.09
CA ILE A 33 -8.95 -6.26 4.48
C ILE A 33 -10.40 -5.98 4.07
N GLY A 34 -10.94 -6.82 3.18
CA GLY A 34 -12.33 -6.75 2.73
C GLY A 34 -12.50 -7.22 1.30
N GLY A 35 -13.71 -7.51 0.90
CA GLY A 35 -14.05 -8.00 -0.44
C GLY A 35 -13.69 -7.03 -1.57
N SER A 36 -13.84 -7.49 -2.81
CA SER A 36 -13.70 -6.61 -3.98
C SER A 36 -14.79 -5.53 -3.98
N GLY A 37 -14.44 -4.31 -4.37
CA GLY A 37 -15.41 -3.21 -4.45
C GLY A 37 -15.82 -2.55 -3.13
N THR A 38 -15.30 -2.99 -1.98
CA THR A 38 -15.67 -2.43 -0.65
C THR A 38 -15.14 -1.02 -0.37
N GLY A 39 -14.33 -0.44 -1.28
CA GLY A 39 -13.82 0.93 -1.14
C GLY A 39 -12.35 1.04 -0.75
N LYS A 40 -11.61 -0.07 -0.54
CA LYS A 40 -10.19 -0.05 -0.10
C LYS A 40 -9.29 0.86 -0.95
N SER A 41 -9.28 0.63 -2.26
CA SER A 41 -8.46 1.45 -3.19
C SER A 41 -8.96 2.90 -3.29
N VAL A 42 -10.26 3.16 -3.06
CA VAL A 42 -10.80 4.52 -3.01
C VAL A 42 -10.31 5.22 -1.74
N THR A 43 -10.34 4.54 -0.59
CA THR A 43 -9.78 5.04 0.68
C THR A 43 -8.30 5.45 0.49
N LEU A 44 -7.48 4.57 -0.11
CA LEU A 44 -6.09 4.86 -0.39
C LEU A 44 -5.91 6.09 -1.29
N LYS A 45 -6.70 6.19 -2.36
CA LYS A 45 -6.66 7.35 -3.28
C LYS A 45 -7.08 8.65 -2.60
N CYS A 46 -8.01 8.59 -1.63
CA CYS A 46 -8.38 9.74 -0.84
C CYS A 46 -7.21 10.19 0.08
N ILE A 47 -6.54 9.25 0.75
CA ILE A 47 -5.36 9.54 1.58
C ILE A 47 -4.24 10.19 0.76
N LEU A 48 -4.02 9.72 -0.46
CA LEU A 48 -3.02 10.28 -1.38
C LEU A 48 -3.45 11.62 -2.02
N GLY A 49 -4.67 12.12 -1.72
CA GLY A 49 -5.21 13.31 -2.36
C GLY A 49 -5.43 13.16 -3.87
N LEU A 50 -5.46 11.92 -4.39
CA LEU A 50 -5.78 11.63 -5.80
C LEU A 50 -7.28 11.73 -6.09
N ILE A 51 -8.10 11.50 -5.07
CA ILE A 51 -9.56 11.67 -5.09
C ILE A 51 -9.92 12.49 -3.86
N LYS A 52 -10.66 13.59 -4.08
CA LYS A 52 -11.20 14.36 -2.98
C LYS A 52 -12.43 13.63 -2.40
N PRO A 53 -12.51 13.41 -1.07
CA PRO A 53 -13.73 12.94 -0.43
C PRO A 53 -14.86 13.96 -0.61
N ASP A 54 -16.11 13.49 -0.59
CA ASP A 54 -17.27 14.38 -0.69
C ASP A 54 -17.59 15.00 0.67
N GLN A 55 -17.30 14.27 1.76
CA GLN A 55 -17.40 14.72 3.16
C GLN A 55 -16.28 14.11 3.99
N GLY A 56 -16.04 14.68 5.16
CA GLY A 56 -15.02 14.27 6.10
C GLY A 56 -13.68 14.94 5.86
N GLN A 57 -12.68 14.57 6.66
CA GLN A 57 -11.35 15.16 6.62
C GLN A 57 -10.26 14.10 6.81
N ILE A 58 -9.13 14.30 6.16
CA ILE A 58 -7.96 13.41 6.25
C ILE A 58 -6.79 14.21 6.77
N PHE A 59 -6.14 13.69 7.81
CA PHE A 59 -4.96 14.31 8.41
C PHE A 59 -3.76 13.38 8.29
N VAL A 60 -2.59 13.96 8.00
CA VAL A 60 -1.30 13.27 8.08
C VAL A 60 -0.39 14.08 8.99
N ASP A 61 0.02 13.47 10.11
CA ASP A 61 0.75 14.13 11.20
C ASP A 61 0.09 15.43 11.67
N GLY A 62 -1.23 15.45 11.77
CA GLY A 62 -2.03 16.60 12.22
C GLY A 62 -2.28 17.67 11.16
N GLN A 63 -1.68 17.57 9.98
CA GLN A 63 -1.92 18.48 8.85
C GLN A 63 -3.04 17.91 7.96
N ASN A 64 -4.05 18.74 7.65
CA ASN A 64 -5.09 18.36 6.69
C ASN A 64 -4.47 18.20 5.28
N VAL A 65 -4.79 17.10 4.63
CA VAL A 65 -4.26 16.74 3.29
C VAL A 65 -4.66 17.79 2.24
N GLU A 66 -5.82 18.43 2.39
CA GLU A 66 -6.29 19.46 1.45
C GLU A 66 -5.50 20.75 1.53
N ASP A 67 -4.90 21.06 2.69
CA ASP A 67 -4.15 22.30 2.93
C ASP A 67 -2.66 22.17 2.57
N ALA A 68 -2.18 20.94 2.34
CA ALA A 68 -0.79 20.68 2.08
C ALA A 68 -0.38 21.01 0.63
N SER A 69 0.83 21.54 0.45
CA SER A 69 1.45 21.60 -0.88
C SER A 69 1.56 20.20 -1.46
N ARG A 70 0.89 19.95 -2.59
CA ARG A 70 0.77 18.60 -3.19
C ARG A 70 2.13 17.93 -3.42
N ASP A 71 3.11 18.65 -3.93
CA ASP A 71 4.42 18.08 -4.25
C ASP A 71 5.20 17.71 -2.98
N ALA A 72 5.20 18.59 -1.97
CA ALA A 72 5.83 18.32 -0.68
C ALA A 72 5.12 17.18 0.06
N PHE A 73 3.78 17.16 0.00
CA PHE A 73 2.98 16.10 0.59
C PHE A 73 3.28 14.75 -0.05
N LEU A 74 3.20 14.65 -1.38
CA LEU A 74 3.48 13.41 -2.10
C LEU A 74 4.95 12.97 -1.97
N ALA A 75 5.88 13.88 -1.69
CA ALA A 75 7.29 13.53 -1.47
C ALA A 75 7.48 12.60 -0.25
N ARG A 76 6.59 12.66 0.73
CA ARG A 76 6.64 11.83 1.95
C ARG A 76 6.22 10.39 1.74
N PHE A 77 5.58 10.06 0.61
CA PHE A 77 5.00 8.74 0.37
C PHE A 77 5.80 7.90 -0.60
N GLY A 78 5.89 6.60 -0.31
CA GLY A 78 6.24 5.56 -1.27
C GLY A 78 5.01 4.75 -1.64
N MET A 79 4.98 4.14 -2.83
CA MET A 79 3.87 3.29 -3.22
C MET A 79 4.31 2.11 -4.10
N LEU A 80 3.93 0.92 -3.67
CA LEU A 80 3.92 -0.28 -4.50
C LEU A 80 2.50 -0.50 -5.03
N PHE A 81 2.33 -0.35 -6.33
CA PHE A 81 1.06 -0.57 -7.01
C PHE A 81 0.81 -2.06 -7.29
N GLN A 82 -0.45 -2.42 -7.43
CA GLN A 82 -0.84 -3.73 -7.96
C GLN A 82 -0.14 -3.99 -9.30
N GLY A 83 0.43 -5.19 -9.49
CA GLY A 83 1.19 -5.53 -10.70
C GLY A 83 2.52 -4.78 -10.86
N ALA A 84 3.04 -4.14 -9.79
CA ALA A 84 4.22 -3.28 -9.78
C ALA A 84 4.10 -1.98 -10.63
N ALA A 85 3.26 -1.94 -11.66
CA ALA A 85 3.02 -0.81 -12.56
C ALA A 85 4.32 -0.13 -13.01
N LEU A 86 5.26 -0.91 -13.54
CA LEU A 86 6.52 -0.40 -14.09
C LEU A 86 6.27 0.23 -15.47
N PHE A 87 7.09 1.20 -15.82
CA PHE A 87 7.10 1.81 -17.15
C PHE A 87 7.92 0.92 -18.09
N ASP A 88 7.30 0.27 -19.05
CA ASP A 88 7.95 -0.69 -19.95
C ASP A 88 8.97 -0.05 -20.89
N SER A 89 8.83 1.25 -21.20
CA SER A 89 9.68 1.99 -22.12
C SER A 89 11.00 2.50 -21.54
N ILE A 90 11.23 2.31 -20.24
CA ILE A 90 12.45 2.76 -19.56
C ILE A 90 13.10 1.62 -18.76
N PRO A 91 14.44 1.62 -18.63
CA PRO A 91 15.13 0.58 -17.88
C PRO A 91 14.77 0.58 -16.39
N VAL A 92 15.08 -0.52 -15.73
CA VAL A 92 14.76 -0.78 -14.31
C VAL A 92 15.26 0.34 -13.41
N TRP A 93 16.51 0.78 -13.54
CA TRP A 93 17.04 1.85 -12.69
C TRP A 93 16.26 3.16 -12.82
N GLN A 94 15.76 3.50 -14.03
CA GLN A 94 14.93 4.68 -14.22
C GLN A 94 13.53 4.51 -13.64
N ASN A 95 13.00 3.29 -13.62
CA ASN A 95 11.77 2.98 -12.90
C ASN A 95 11.95 3.22 -11.40
N VAL A 96 13.02 2.72 -10.81
CA VAL A 96 13.32 2.91 -9.38
C VAL A 96 13.57 4.38 -9.06
N ALA A 97 14.43 5.05 -9.83
CA ALA A 97 14.79 6.45 -9.63
C ALA A 97 13.76 7.45 -10.20
N PHE A 98 12.58 7.01 -10.63
CA PHE A 98 11.63 7.85 -11.37
C PHE A 98 11.33 9.18 -10.69
N ARG A 99 11.13 9.16 -9.38
CA ARG A 99 10.86 10.35 -8.57
C ARG A 99 12.12 11.17 -8.29
N LEU A 100 13.27 10.51 -8.18
CA LEU A 100 14.57 11.17 -7.96
C LEU A 100 15.09 11.92 -9.19
N MET A 101 14.47 11.74 -10.34
CA MET A 101 14.79 12.46 -11.57
C MET A 101 13.80 13.61 -11.85
N ARG A 102 12.78 13.83 -10.98
CA ARG A 102 11.68 14.80 -11.22
C ARG A 102 11.24 15.50 -9.94
N GLY A 103 10.60 16.66 -10.12
CA GLY A 103 9.95 17.40 -9.04
C GLY A 103 10.89 17.83 -7.91
N ALA A 104 10.34 17.93 -6.71
CA ALA A 104 11.03 18.41 -5.52
C ALA A 104 12.18 17.50 -5.05
N LEU A 105 12.19 16.22 -5.45
CA LEU A 105 13.22 15.23 -5.08
C LEU A 105 14.31 15.07 -6.13
N LYS A 106 14.32 15.93 -7.17
CA LYS A 106 15.25 15.80 -8.31
C LYS A 106 16.71 15.84 -7.87
N ARG A 107 17.47 14.83 -8.32
CA ARG A 107 18.93 14.70 -8.17
C ARG A 107 19.61 14.60 -9.55
N PRO A 108 20.93 14.82 -9.62
CA PRO A 108 21.73 14.46 -10.80
C PRO A 108 21.48 13.01 -11.23
N LYS A 109 21.54 12.77 -12.54
CA LYS A 109 21.20 11.45 -13.12
C LYS A 109 22.07 10.32 -12.58
N ASP A 110 23.36 10.57 -12.39
CA ASP A 110 24.30 9.57 -11.90
C ASP A 110 24.02 9.21 -10.44
N GLU A 111 23.77 10.20 -9.58
CA GLU A 111 23.34 9.97 -8.19
C GLU A 111 22.01 9.20 -8.11
N ALA A 112 21.04 9.57 -8.94
CA ALA A 112 19.75 8.87 -8.99
C ALA A 112 19.91 7.40 -9.41
N ARG A 113 20.87 7.11 -10.32
CA ARG A 113 21.20 5.75 -10.74
C ARG A 113 21.89 4.96 -9.61
N GLU A 114 22.81 5.57 -8.89
CA GLU A 114 23.48 4.94 -7.74
C GLU A 114 22.49 4.57 -6.66
N VAL A 115 21.58 5.50 -6.28
CA VAL A 115 20.49 5.21 -5.34
C VAL A 115 19.61 4.07 -5.85
N ALA A 116 19.25 4.05 -7.13
CA ALA A 116 18.45 2.98 -7.68
C ALA A 116 19.13 1.61 -7.54
N ILE A 117 20.42 1.53 -7.82
CA ILE A 117 21.22 0.29 -7.68
C ILE A 117 21.28 -0.15 -6.21
N GLU A 118 21.48 0.78 -5.28
CA GLU A 118 21.44 0.49 -3.84
C GLU A 118 20.08 -0.10 -3.43
N LYS A 119 18.97 0.54 -3.82
CA LYS A 119 17.62 0.04 -3.48
C LYS A 119 17.29 -1.30 -4.17
N LEU A 120 17.82 -1.56 -5.37
CA LEU A 120 17.71 -2.88 -6.00
C LEU A 120 18.41 -3.96 -5.18
N ARG A 121 19.64 -3.68 -4.66
CA ARG A 121 20.33 -4.61 -3.76
C ARG A 121 19.53 -4.87 -2.48
N ARG A 122 18.92 -3.84 -1.91
CA ARG A 122 18.11 -3.95 -0.69
C ARG A 122 16.90 -4.89 -0.85
N VAL A 123 16.34 -4.96 -2.05
CA VAL A 123 15.26 -5.91 -2.36
C VAL A 123 15.76 -7.25 -2.93
N GLY A 124 17.06 -7.56 -2.78
CA GLY A 124 17.67 -8.81 -3.20
C GLY A 124 17.84 -8.97 -4.71
N LEU A 125 17.93 -7.86 -5.46
CA LEU A 125 18.24 -7.89 -6.88
C LEU A 125 19.71 -7.50 -7.13
N LYS A 126 20.34 -8.19 -8.09
CA LYS A 126 21.73 -7.90 -8.49
C LYS A 126 21.81 -6.58 -9.28
N PRO A 127 22.93 -5.84 -9.22
CA PRO A 127 23.13 -4.58 -9.94
C PRO A 127 22.91 -4.67 -11.46
N GLU A 128 23.22 -5.83 -12.07
CA GLU A 128 23.09 -6.06 -13.50
C GLU A 128 21.61 -5.98 -13.98
N VAL A 129 20.67 -6.08 -13.04
CA VAL A 129 19.23 -5.92 -13.33
C VAL A 129 18.90 -4.47 -13.66
N ALA A 130 19.70 -3.51 -13.21
CA ALA A 130 19.46 -2.09 -13.37
C ALA A 130 19.25 -1.64 -14.82
N ASP A 131 20.00 -2.23 -15.74
CA ASP A 131 19.96 -1.84 -17.17
C ASP A 131 18.96 -2.68 -18.01
N LYS A 132 18.30 -3.66 -17.40
CA LYS A 132 17.22 -4.44 -18.04
C LYS A 132 15.95 -3.63 -18.14
N PHE A 133 15.03 -4.10 -19.01
CA PHE A 133 13.67 -3.59 -19.11
C PHE A 133 12.67 -4.49 -18.37
N PRO A 134 11.50 -3.97 -17.96
CA PRO A 134 10.50 -4.75 -17.23
C PRO A 134 10.09 -6.06 -17.92
N ALA A 135 10.00 -6.08 -19.24
CA ALA A 135 9.66 -7.27 -20.01
C ALA A 135 10.68 -8.42 -19.91
N GLU A 136 11.92 -8.14 -19.47
CA GLU A 136 12.98 -9.14 -19.27
C GLU A 136 12.97 -9.75 -17.85
N LEU A 137 12.02 -9.32 -17.00
CA LEU A 137 11.95 -9.70 -15.60
C LEU A 137 10.81 -10.70 -15.33
N SER A 138 11.02 -11.63 -14.41
CA SER A 138 9.93 -12.42 -13.85
C SER A 138 8.97 -11.54 -13.02
N GLY A 139 7.74 -12.00 -12.79
CA GLY A 139 6.75 -11.28 -11.99
C GLY A 139 7.26 -10.93 -10.58
N GLY A 140 7.94 -11.87 -9.92
CA GLY A 140 8.57 -11.63 -8.61
C GLY A 140 9.69 -10.58 -8.67
N MET A 141 10.49 -10.55 -9.72
CA MET A 141 11.50 -9.50 -9.93
C MET A 141 10.84 -8.14 -10.19
N GLN A 142 9.76 -8.08 -10.97
CA GLN A 142 9.01 -6.84 -11.20
C GLN A 142 8.43 -6.28 -9.90
N LYS A 143 7.89 -7.12 -9.02
CA LYS A 143 7.41 -6.72 -7.68
C LYS A 143 8.54 -6.16 -6.83
N ARG A 144 9.73 -6.79 -6.81
CA ARG A 144 10.90 -6.28 -6.10
C ARG A 144 11.38 -4.93 -6.66
N VAL A 145 11.37 -4.74 -7.98
CA VAL A 145 11.66 -3.44 -8.61
C VAL A 145 10.63 -2.39 -8.19
N GLY A 146 9.34 -2.74 -8.17
CA GLY A 146 8.28 -1.86 -7.66
C GLY A 146 8.48 -1.48 -6.19
N LEU A 147 8.93 -2.43 -5.36
CA LEU A 147 9.28 -2.18 -3.96
C LEU A 147 10.50 -1.26 -3.84
N ALA A 148 11.57 -1.51 -4.61
CA ALA A 148 12.73 -0.62 -4.67
C ALA A 148 12.34 0.81 -5.08
N ARG A 149 11.44 0.96 -6.05
CA ARG A 149 10.88 2.27 -6.45
C ARG A 149 10.10 2.93 -5.31
N ALA A 150 9.31 2.17 -4.57
CA ALA A 150 8.53 2.70 -3.45
C ALA A 150 9.43 3.31 -2.37
N ILE A 151 10.60 2.71 -2.11
CA ILE A 151 11.54 3.15 -1.07
C ILE A 151 12.69 4.03 -1.59
N ALA A 152 12.71 4.37 -2.86
CA ALA A 152 13.86 5.07 -3.48
C ALA A 152 14.16 6.45 -2.88
N ALA A 153 13.15 7.12 -2.35
CA ALA A 153 13.25 8.45 -1.76
C ALA A 153 13.20 8.43 -0.22
N ASP A 154 13.43 7.29 0.41
CA ASP A 154 13.35 7.08 1.86
C ASP A 154 12.06 7.68 2.48
N PRO A 155 10.88 7.23 2.03
CA PRO A 155 9.61 7.80 2.43
C PRO A 155 9.29 7.53 3.90
N GLU A 156 8.54 8.46 4.53
CA GLU A 156 8.02 8.30 5.89
C GLU A 156 6.81 7.35 5.95
N ILE A 157 6.07 7.27 4.84
CA ILE A 157 4.83 6.48 4.72
C ILE A 157 4.90 5.65 3.44
N ILE A 158 4.58 4.36 3.53
CA ILE A 158 4.60 3.45 2.38
C ILE A 158 3.23 2.81 2.22
N PHE A 159 2.70 2.88 1.00
CA PHE A 159 1.47 2.22 0.61
C PHE A 159 1.77 0.96 -0.22
N PHE A 160 1.07 -0.13 0.10
CA PHE A 160 1.15 -1.39 -0.64
C PHE A 160 -0.26 -1.76 -1.12
N ASP A 161 -0.46 -1.76 -2.43
CA ASP A 161 -1.71 -2.17 -3.06
C ASP A 161 -1.54 -3.58 -3.64
N GLU A 162 -2.11 -4.57 -2.96
CA GLU A 162 -2.07 -5.99 -3.33
C GLU A 162 -0.63 -6.48 -3.66
N PRO A 163 0.31 -6.41 -2.70
CA PRO A 163 1.74 -6.60 -2.98
C PRO A 163 2.09 -8.01 -3.49
N THR A 164 1.35 -9.04 -3.07
CA THR A 164 1.61 -10.44 -3.39
C THR A 164 0.72 -11.02 -4.48
N THR A 165 -0.28 -10.26 -4.95
CA THR A 165 -1.20 -10.74 -5.99
C THR A 165 -0.45 -11.15 -7.27
N GLY A 166 -0.76 -12.36 -7.77
CA GLY A 166 -0.15 -12.93 -8.99
C GLY A 166 1.18 -13.64 -8.75
N LEU A 167 1.62 -13.81 -7.50
CA LEU A 167 2.78 -14.59 -7.14
C LEU A 167 2.38 -15.95 -6.58
N ASP A 168 3.28 -16.93 -6.72
CA ASP A 168 3.16 -18.21 -6.01
C ASP A 168 3.38 -18.03 -4.50
N PRO A 169 2.97 -18.98 -3.64
CA PRO A 169 3.05 -18.84 -2.19
C PRO A 169 4.48 -18.62 -1.67
N ILE A 170 5.51 -19.21 -2.29
CA ILE A 170 6.90 -19.05 -1.86
C ILE A 170 7.37 -17.62 -2.12
N MET A 171 7.11 -17.12 -3.34
CA MET A 171 7.46 -15.74 -3.71
C MET A 171 6.64 -14.71 -2.92
N SER A 172 5.39 -15.01 -2.59
CA SER A 172 4.57 -14.19 -1.71
C SER A 172 5.21 -14.05 -0.32
N GLY A 173 5.69 -15.16 0.26
CA GLY A 173 6.45 -15.15 1.51
C GLY A 173 7.67 -14.23 1.44
N VAL A 174 8.49 -14.38 0.39
CA VAL A 174 9.68 -13.53 0.20
C VAL A 174 9.34 -12.03 0.10
N ILE A 175 8.25 -11.67 -0.58
CA ILE A 175 7.81 -10.27 -0.68
C ILE A 175 7.30 -9.76 0.68
N ASN A 176 6.57 -10.57 1.44
CA ASN A 176 6.09 -10.22 2.78
C ASN A 176 7.26 -9.99 3.74
N ASP A 177 8.27 -10.86 3.73
CA ASP A 177 9.47 -10.71 4.56
C ASP A 177 10.21 -9.40 4.22
N LEU A 178 10.40 -9.11 2.93
CA LEU A 178 11.01 -7.86 2.47
C LEU A 178 10.21 -6.63 2.90
N ILE A 179 8.89 -6.66 2.80
CA ILE A 179 8.03 -5.56 3.26
C ILE A 179 8.21 -5.35 4.76
N ARG A 180 8.14 -6.43 5.56
CA ARG A 180 8.28 -6.35 7.03
C ARG A 180 9.64 -5.82 7.43
N GLU A 181 10.71 -6.34 6.85
CA GLU A 181 12.09 -5.91 7.09
C GLU A 181 12.25 -4.42 6.78
N ILE A 182 11.87 -4.00 5.56
CA ILE A 182 12.02 -2.62 5.09
C ILE A 182 11.22 -1.65 5.97
N VAL A 183 9.96 -1.95 6.29
CA VAL A 183 9.11 -1.08 7.12
C VAL A 183 9.70 -0.94 8.51
N THR A 184 10.18 -2.05 9.09
CA THR A 184 10.78 -2.06 10.43
C THR A 184 12.10 -1.28 10.47
N GLU A 185 13.02 -1.52 9.53
CA GLU A 185 14.31 -0.84 9.47
C GLU A 185 14.20 0.66 9.21
N MET A 186 13.26 1.06 8.35
CA MET A 186 13.02 2.48 8.05
C MET A 186 12.24 3.20 9.14
N GLY A 187 11.59 2.46 10.05
CA GLY A 187 10.62 3.05 11.00
C GLY A 187 9.45 3.72 10.28
N ALA A 188 9.15 3.29 9.05
CA ALA A 188 8.11 3.87 8.23
C ALA A 188 6.71 3.48 8.72
N THR A 189 5.73 4.34 8.46
CA THR A 189 4.31 3.98 8.62
C THR A 189 3.85 3.25 7.36
N ALA A 190 3.24 2.07 7.50
CA ALA A 190 2.78 1.30 6.36
C ALA A 190 1.26 1.18 6.34
N LEU A 191 0.68 1.29 5.15
CA LEU A 191 -0.73 0.98 4.90
C LEU A 191 -0.81 0.02 3.72
N THR A 192 -1.29 -1.18 3.98
CA THR A 192 -1.44 -2.24 2.96
C THR A 192 -2.91 -2.53 2.70
N ILE A 193 -3.24 -2.73 1.44
CA ILE A 193 -4.52 -3.30 1.03
C ILE A 193 -4.25 -4.69 0.50
N THR A 194 -4.91 -5.71 1.04
CA THR A 194 -4.84 -7.07 0.52
C THR A 194 -6.06 -7.90 0.95
N HIS A 195 -6.30 -8.97 0.22
CA HIS A 195 -7.27 -10.02 0.57
C HIS A 195 -6.58 -11.35 0.93
N ASP A 196 -5.23 -11.39 0.87
CA ASP A 196 -4.43 -12.56 1.24
C ASP A 196 -4.13 -12.57 2.75
N MET A 197 -4.76 -13.48 3.47
CA MET A 197 -4.61 -13.59 4.92
C MET A 197 -3.21 -14.01 5.36
N THR A 198 -2.46 -14.71 4.51
CA THR A 198 -1.06 -15.04 4.78
C THR A 198 -0.22 -13.76 4.83
N SER A 199 -0.40 -12.88 3.86
CA SER A 199 0.24 -11.56 3.85
C SER A 199 -0.19 -10.71 5.05
N VAL A 200 -1.51 -10.70 5.39
CA VAL A 200 -1.99 -9.96 6.56
C VAL A 200 -1.23 -10.34 7.82
N ARG A 201 -1.15 -11.66 8.11
CA ARG A 201 -0.45 -12.18 9.31
C ARG A 201 1.05 -11.89 9.31
N ALA A 202 1.67 -11.82 8.14
CA ALA A 202 3.11 -11.57 8.02
C ALA A 202 3.50 -10.11 8.24
N ILE A 203 2.69 -9.17 7.72
CA ILE A 203 3.11 -7.76 7.64
C ILE A 203 2.34 -6.79 8.55
N ALA A 204 1.16 -7.19 9.09
CA ALA A 204 0.34 -6.29 9.89
C ALA A 204 0.77 -6.20 11.36
N ASP A 205 0.72 -5.01 11.93
CA ASP A 205 0.60 -4.81 13.37
C ASP A 205 -0.88 -4.71 13.75
N ASN A 206 -1.66 -3.99 12.94
CA ASN A 206 -3.10 -3.83 13.09
C ASN A 206 -3.83 -4.15 11.78
N VAL A 207 -5.10 -4.52 11.90
CA VAL A 207 -5.97 -4.85 10.77
C VAL A 207 -7.25 -4.05 10.88
N ALA A 208 -7.75 -3.55 9.74
CA ALA A 208 -9.07 -2.93 9.62
C ALA A 208 -9.92 -3.70 8.59
N MET A 209 -11.12 -4.12 8.96
CA MET A 209 -12.07 -4.75 8.07
C MET A 209 -12.98 -3.71 7.45
N LEU A 210 -12.86 -3.48 6.15
CA LEU A 210 -13.72 -2.58 5.38
C LEU A 210 -14.78 -3.38 4.61
N HIS A 211 -16.06 -3.11 4.89
CA HIS A 211 -17.18 -3.72 4.20
C HIS A 211 -18.29 -2.69 3.98
N ASP A 212 -18.87 -2.66 2.78
CA ASP A 212 -19.91 -1.72 2.37
C ASP A 212 -19.58 -0.24 2.65
N GLY A 213 -18.32 0.13 2.43
CA GLY A 213 -17.84 1.49 2.62
C GLY A 213 -17.72 1.94 4.08
N VAL A 214 -17.76 1.00 5.04
CA VAL A 214 -17.66 1.26 6.49
C VAL A 214 -16.59 0.35 7.09
N VAL A 215 -15.83 0.86 8.06
CA VAL A 215 -14.94 0.03 8.89
C VAL A 215 -15.78 -0.72 9.90
N LYS A 216 -15.82 -2.05 9.78
CA LYS A 216 -16.59 -2.93 10.67
C LYS A 216 -15.83 -3.27 11.94
N TRP A 217 -14.52 -3.43 11.83
CA TRP A 217 -13.65 -3.79 12.93
C TRP A 217 -12.24 -3.23 12.70
N THR A 218 -11.56 -2.89 13.79
CA THR A 218 -10.14 -2.54 13.81
C THR A 218 -9.51 -3.09 15.08
N GLY A 219 -8.35 -3.70 14.98
CA GLY A 219 -7.62 -4.22 16.13
C GLY A 219 -6.25 -4.80 15.76
N PRO A 220 -5.48 -5.24 16.78
CA PRO A 220 -4.23 -5.96 16.55
C PRO A 220 -4.41 -7.21 15.70
N VAL A 221 -3.42 -7.54 14.88
CA VAL A 221 -3.48 -8.74 14.02
C VAL A 221 -3.67 -10.03 14.83
N ASN A 222 -3.12 -10.08 16.04
CA ASN A 222 -3.24 -11.23 16.94
C ASN A 222 -4.67 -11.44 17.50
N ASP A 223 -5.47 -10.39 17.52
CA ASP A 223 -6.85 -10.44 18.02
C ASP A 223 -7.87 -10.74 16.90
N MET A 224 -7.41 -10.82 15.66
CA MET A 224 -8.26 -10.98 14.49
C MET A 224 -9.10 -12.28 14.55
N ASP A 225 -8.48 -13.40 14.95
CA ASP A 225 -9.17 -14.71 15.07
C ASP A 225 -10.18 -14.76 16.23
N THR A 226 -10.03 -13.89 17.21
CA THR A 226 -10.86 -13.80 18.41
C THR A 226 -11.66 -12.51 18.49
N SER A 227 -11.77 -11.79 17.38
CA SER A 227 -12.42 -10.48 17.28
C SER A 227 -13.89 -10.47 17.72
N GLY A 228 -14.58 -11.62 17.63
CA GLY A 228 -16.02 -11.73 17.85
C GLY A 228 -16.86 -11.03 16.77
N ASP A 229 -16.25 -10.40 15.79
CA ASP A 229 -16.94 -9.73 14.70
C ASP A 229 -17.29 -10.74 13.58
N PRO A 230 -18.56 -10.90 13.19
CA PRO A 230 -18.99 -11.90 12.23
C PRO A 230 -18.50 -11.61 10.79
N TYR A 231 -18.22 -10.37 10.43
CA TYR A 231 -17.63 -10.02 9.12
C TYR A 231 -16.17 -10.44 9.05
N VAL A 232 -15.41 -10.18 10.12
CA VAL A 232 -14.02 -10.61 10.23
C VAL A 232 -13.94 -12.12 10.19
N ASP A 233 -14.71 -12.84 11.05
CA ASP A 233 -14.73 -14.29 11.11
C ASP A 233 -15.05 -14.94 9.77
N GLN A 234 -16.10 -14.46 9.08
CA GLN A 234 -16.45 -14.98 7.76
C GLN A 234 -15.31 -14.76 6.75
N PHE A 235 -14.72 -13.56 6.74
CA PHE A 235 -13.74 -13.17 5.74
C PHE A 235 -12.42 -13.94 5.89
N ILE A 236 -11.89 -14.03 7.11
CA ILE A 236 -10.58 -14.67 7.35
C ILE A 236 -10.62 -16.19 7.17
N HIS A 237 -11.79 -16.81 7.38
CA HIS A 237 -11.97 -18.26 7.19
C HIS A 237 -12.56 -18.61 5.82
N GLY A 238 -12.89 -17.63 4.97
CA GLY A 238 -13.45 -17.86 3.63
C GLY A 238 -14.79 -18.58 3.64
N ARG A 239 -15.64 -18.33 4.67
CA ARG A 239 -16.92 -19.02 4.79
C ARG A 239 -17.92 -18.50 3.78
N ALA A 240 -18.63 -19.41 3.09
CA ALA A 240 -19.66 -19.03 2.12
C ALA A 240 -20.90 -18.43 2.80
N GLU A 241 -21.18 -18.84 4.04
CA GLU A 241 -22.31 -18.36 4.84
C GLU A 241 -21.86 -17.33 5.86
N GLY A 242 -22.63 -16.24 6.02
CA GLY A 242 -22.35 -15.16 6.96
C GLY A 242 -22.92 -13.82 6.50
N PRO A 243 -22.57 -12.72 7.17
CA PRO A 243 -23.12 -11.39 6.87
C PRO A 243 -22.64 -10.80 5.54
N ILE A 244 -21.53 -11.31 4.97
CA ILE A 244 -21.04 -10.91 3.65
C ILE A 244 -21.77 -11.77 2.61
N ALA A 245 -22.66 -11.16 1.82
CA ALA A 245 -23.36 -11.85 0.76
C ALA A 245 -22.38 -12.26 -0.35
N ALA A 246 -22.31 -13.56 -0.67
CA ALA A 246 -21.60 -14.02 -1.85
C ALA A 246 -22.32 -13.54 -3.11
N VAL A 247 -21.64 -12.78 -3.97
CA VAL A 247 -22.17 -12.42 -5.30
C VAL A 247 -22.19 -13.68 -6.15
N ARG A 248 -23.39 -14.15 -6.50
CA ARG A 248 -23.61 -15.29 -7.40
C ARG A 248 -23.66 -14.85 -8.85
#